data_f7fef78570fb453ccd865f6b1741ceb2
#
_entry.id   f7fef78570fb453ccd865f6b1741ceb2
#
_cell.length_a   1.000
_cell.length_b   1.000
_cell.length_c   1.000
_cell.angle_alpha   90.00
_cell.angle_beta   90.00
_cell.angle_gamma   90.00
#
_symmetry.space_group_name_H-M   'P 1'
#
loop_
_entity.id
_entity.type
_entity.pdbx_description
1 polymer ?
#
loop_
_entity_poly.entity_id
_entity_poly.type
_entity_poly.pdbx_seq_one_letter_code
_entity_poly.pdbx_strand_id
1 'polypeptide(L)'
;MWFVSFAIAEMDRDLGMELATHVPASESDTIRFMTRAEKAEKIGAILDDLYPEPPIPLGHRDPYTLLVAVMLSAQTTDARVNQVTPDLFARASTPAAMAALEVDEILSYIRTCGLAPTKARNLKRLSEILAEEHGGEVPRSLEALEALPGVGHKTASAVVAQAFGIPAFPVDTHIHRLAERWGLSDGSSVAKTERDLKKLFPREEWGRRHLQIIYFGRERCPARGHDLAACSICSWAATKKRIRTEAG
;
A
#
# COMPACT_ATOMS: atom_id res chain seq x y z
N MET A 1 76.79 -34.82 -7.20
CA MET A 1 78.05 -34.12 -7.53
C MET A 1 77.82 -32.64 -7.27
N TRP A 2 78.57 -32.16 -6.23
CA TRP A 2 78.88 -30.76 -5.86
C TRP A 2 77.67 -29.89 -5.43
N PHE A 3 77.38 -29.68 -4.09
CA PHE A 3 78.07 -28.82 -3.11
C PHE A 3 78.37 -27.41 -3.63
N VAL A 4 77.78 -26.41 -3.00
CA VAL A 4 78.47 -25.49 -2.08
C VAL A 4 77.44 -24.69 -1.28
N SER A 5 77.70 -24.75 -0.05
CA SER A 5 77.18 -24.08 1.17
C SER A 5 77.73 -22.64 1.31
N PHE A 6 77.28 -21.93 2.33
CA PHE A 6 77.75 -20.69 3.00
C PHE A 6 77.01 -19.39 2.60
N ALA A 7 76.64 -18.50 3.49
CA ALA A 7 76.57 -18.42 4.96
C ALA A 7 75.88 -17.07 5.28
N ILE A 8 75.10 -17.10 6.33
CA ILE A 8 74.96 -16.09 7.42
C ILE A 8 75.23 -14.60 7.09
N ALA A 9 74.21 -13.74 7.35
CA ALA A 9 74.37 -12.58 8.26
C ALA A 9 72.99 -11.99 8.60
N GLU A 10 72.78 -11.91 9.90
CA GLU A 10 71.76 -11.12 10.60
C GLU A 10 71.81 -9.64 10.20
N MET A 11 70.63 -8.99 10.20
CA MET A 11 70.36 -7.67 10.74
C MET A 11 68.87 -7.35 10.45
N ASP A 12 68.03 -7.48 11.37
CA ASP A 12 67.58 -6.59 12.44
C ASP A 12 66.64 -5.44 11.96
N ARG A 13 65.47 -5.46 12.58
CA ARG A 13 64.56 -4.39 12.94
C ARG A 13 63.53 -3.84 11.96
N ASP A 14 62.32 -4.06 12.43
CA ASP A 14 61.19 -3.11 12.50
C ASP A 14 60.73 -2.43 11.20
N LEU A 15 59.75 -2.96 10.61
CA LEU A 15 58.64 -2.14 10.08
C LEU A 15 57.36 -2.96 10.24
N GLY A 16 56.72 -2.77 11.40
CA GLY A 16 55.35 -3.18 11.64
C GLY A 16 54.44 -2.46 10.67
N MET A 17 54.19 -3.09 9.54
CA MET A 17 53.11 -2.71 8.65
C MET A 17 51.96 -3.66 8.94
N GLU A 18 51.14 -3.26 9.93
CA GLU A 18 49.79 -3.80 10.07
C GLU A 18 49.04 -3.63 8.74
N LEU A 19 49.02 -4.68 7.97
CA LEU A 19 48.01 -4.85 6.91
C LEU A 19 46.65 -4.92 7.62
N ALA A 20 46.05 -3.74 7.85
CA ALA A 20 44.64 -3.64 8.16
C ALA A 20 43.91 -4.29 6.99
N THR A 21 43.56 -5.57 7.15
CA THR A 21 42.61 -6.25 6.29
C THR A 21 41.30 -5.48 6.39
N HIS A 22 41.08 -4.58 5.44
CA HIS A 22 39.80 -3.92 5.25
C HIS A 22 38.79 -4.98 4.83
N VAL A 23 38.15 -5.60 5.85
CA VAL A 23 36.97 -6.44 5.63
C VAL A 23 35.89 -5.48 5.16
N PRO A 24 35.37 -5.59 3.94
CA PRO A 24 34.28 -4.74 3.52
C PRO A 24 33.12 -4.96 4.49
N ALA A 25 32.57 -3.86 5.02
CA ALA A 25 31.42 -3.89 5.89
C ALA A 25 30.36 -4.82 5.29
N SER A 26 29.87 -5.79 6.05
CA SER A 26 28.89 -6.76 5.57
C SER A 26 27.64 -6.00 5.06
N GLU A 27 26.94 -6.53 4.07
CA GLU A 27 25.69 -5.93 3.56
C GLU A 27 24.68 -5.60 4.68
N SER A 28 24.73 -6.36 5.78
CA SER A 28 23.92 -6.11 6.98
C SER A 28 24.26 -4.80 7.70
N ASP A 29 25.53 -4.38 7.69
CA ASP A 29 25.97 -3.13 8.34
C ASP A 29 25.58 -1.89 7.49
N THR A 30 25.62 -2.00 6.16
CA THR A 30 25.19 -0.92 5.24
C THR A 30 23.69 -0.65 5.37
N ILE A 31 22.86 -1.68 5.53
CA ILE A 31 21.39 -1.56 5.70
C ILE A 31 21.03 -0.89 7.03
N ARG A 32 21.82 -1.09 8.07
CA ARG A 32 21.60 -0.54 9.41
C ARG A 32 21.63 0.99 9.46
N PHE A 33 22.32 1.63 8.52
CA PHE A 33 22.48 3.08 8.44
C PHE A 33 21.62 3.74 7.35
N MET A 34 20.80 2.98 6.63
CA MET A 34 19.92 3.56 5.60
C MET A 34 18.95 4.57 6.21
N THR A 35 18.86 5.72 5.57
CA THR A 35 17.82 6.71 5.85
C THR A 35 16.43 6.18 5.44
N ARG A 36 15.37 6.83 5.93
CA ARG A 36 14.00 6.47 5.52
C ARG A 36 13.77 6.67 4.02
N ALA A 37 14.41 7.67 3.42
CA ALA A 37 14.32 7.95 1.99
C ALA A 37 15.00 6.85 1.16
N GLU A 38 16.22 6.45 1.50
CA GLU A 38 16.93 5.34 0.84
C GLU A 38 16.17 4.01 0.97
N LYS A 39 15.56 3.77 2.15
CA LYS A 39 14.69 2.60 2.33
C LYS A 39 13.47 2.66 1.40
N ALA A 40 12.81 3.80 1.30
CA ALA A 40 11.64 3.96 0.45
C ALA A 40 11.99 3.76 -1.02
N GLU A 41 13.13 4.27 -1.49
CA GLU A 41 13.65 4.09 -2.84
C GLU A 41 13.88 2.60 -3.14
N LYS A 42 14.62 1.90 -2.27
CA LYS A 42 14.90 0.47 -2.43
C LYS A 42 13.62 -0.39 -2.37
N ILE A 43 12.69 -0.06 -1.47
CA ILE A 43 11.37 -0.71 -1.41
C ILE A 43 10.60 -0.44 -2.70
N GLY A 44 10.62 0.80 -3.19
CA GLY A 44 9.97 1.19 -4.43
C GLY A 44 10.47 0.37 -5.62
N ALA A 45 11.78 0.20 -5.78
CA ALA A 45 12.37 -0.62 -6.83
C ALA A 45 11.90 -2.09 -6.78
N ILE A 46 11.87 -2.70 -5.58
CA ILE A 46 11.36 -4.08 -5.41
C ILE A 46 9.87 -4.16 -5.76
N LEU A 47 9.09 -3.16 -5.38
CA LEU A 47 7.66 -3.13 -5.70
C LEU A 47 7.41 -2.94 -7.20
N ASP A 48 8.24 -2.17 -7.90
CA ASP A 48 8.17 -1.98 -9.35
C ASP A 48 8.47 -3.28 -10.10
N ASP A 49 9.47 -4.04 -9.65
CA ASP A 49 9.81 -5.34 -10.23
C ASP A 49 8.69 -6.37 -10.02
N LEU A 50 8.08 -6.39 -8.83
CA LEU A 50 7.04 -7.36 -8.48
C LEU A 50 5.67 -7.02 -9.05
N TYR A 51 5.34 -5.73 -9.14
CA TYR A 51 4.03 -5.22 -9.53
C TYR A 51 4.19 -3.98 -10.43
N PRO A 52 4.69 -4.12 -11.66
CA PRO A 52 4.93 -2.97 -12.54
C PRO A 52 3.65 -2.16 -12.80
N GLU A 53 2.54 -2.84 -13.05
CA GLU A 53 1.23 -2.25 -13.33
C GLU A 53 0.13 -2.99 -12.54
N PRO A 54 0.01 -2.75 -11.22
CA PRO A 54 -0.97 -3.45 -10.40
C PRO A 54 -2.38 -3.03 -10.79
N PRO A 55 -3.28 -3.98 -11.14
CA PRO A 55 -4.64 -3.63 -11.52
C PRO A 55 -5.45 -3.15 -10.30
N ILE A 56 -6.49 -2.36 -10.56
CA ILE A 56 -7.48 -2.03 -9.54
C ILE A 56 -8.27 -3.31 -9.22
N PRO A 57 -8.32 -3.77 -7.94
CA PRO A 57 -8.87 -5.08 -7.61
C PRO A 57 -10.42 -5.14 -7.65
N LEU A 58 -11.08 -3.99 -7.75
CA LEU A 58 -12.53 -3.86 -7.79
C LEU A 58 -13.04 -3.71 -9.22
N GLY A 59 -13.99 -4.55 -9.62
CA GLY A 59 -14.64 -4.48 -10.93
C GLY A 59 -15.45 -3.19 -11.07
N HIS A 60 -15.15 -2.40 -12.10
CA HIS A 60 -15.82 -1.14 -12.43
C HIS A 60 -15.72 -0.83 -13.92
N ARG A 61 -16.48 0.15 -14.39
CA ARG A 61 -16.50 0.59 -15.80
C ARG A 61 -16.21 2.09 -15.96
N ASP A 62 -16.51 2.85 -14.93
CA ASP A 62 -16.46 4.31 -14.91
C ASP A 62 -16.25 4.81 -13.47
N PRO A 63 -16.03 6.13 -13.25
CA PRO A 63 -15.80 6.69 -11.92
C PRO A 63 -16.94 6.43 -10.92
N TYR A 64 -18.20 6.38 -11.38
CA TYR A 64 -19.32 6.13 -10.49
C TYR A 64 -19.35 4.69 -9.99
N THR A 65 -19.22 3.72 -10.88
CA THR A 65 -19.17 2.30 -10.50
C THR A 65 -17.95 1.98 -9.65
N LEU A 66 -16.81 2.67 -9.86
CA LEU A 66 -15.65 2.59 -8.97
C LEU A 66 -15.97 3.16 -7.57
N LEU A 67 -16.57 4.34 -7.47
CA LEU A 67 -16.96 4.95 -6.20
C LEU A 67 -17.86 4.00 -5.40
N VAL A 68 -18.89 3.42 -6.04
CA VAL A 68 -19.77 2.43 -5.43
C VAL A 68 -19.00 1.20 -4.94
N ALA A 69 -18.15 0.62 -5.78
CA ALA A 69 -17.36 -0.56 -5.42
C ALA A 69 -16.40 -0.28 -4.24
N VAL A 70 -15.71 0.88 -4.25
CA VAL A 70 -14.82 1.29 -3.15
C VAL A 70 -15.61 1.53 -1.86
N MET A 71 -16.78 2.16 -1.92
CA MET A 71 -17.65 2.33 -0.75
C MET A 71 -18.13 0.97 -0.20
N LEU A 72 -18.47 0.03 -1.07
CA LEU A 72 -18.89 -1.32 -0.67
C LEU A 72 -17.74 -2.13 -0.07
N SER A 73 -16.48 -1.86 -0.42
CA SER A 73 -15.31 -2.58 0.11
C SER A 73 -14.99 -2.28 1.58
N ALA A 74 -15.56 -1.23 2.18
CA ALA A 74 -15.42 -0.99 3.62
C ALA A 74 -15.96 -2.18 4.43
N GLN A 75 -15.10 -2.85 5.22
CA GLN A 75 -15.43 -4.07 5.97
C GLN A 75 -16.01 -5.21 5.11
N THR A 76 -15.60 -5.28 3.85
CA THR A 76 -16.00 -6.32 2.90
C THR A 76 -14.82 -6.66 2.02
N THR A 77 -14.60 -7.94 1.74
CA THR A 77 -13.51 -8.36 0.84
C THR A 77 -13.79 -7.96 -0.60
N ASP A 78 -12.75 -7.65 -1.37
CA ASP A 78 -12.90 -7.30 -2.80
C ASP A 78 -13.59 -8.41 -3.58
N ALA A 79 -13.28 -9.69 -3.28
CA ALA A 79 -13.96 -10.84 -3.87
C ALA A 79 -15.48 -10.81 -3.65
N ARG A 80 -15.92 -10.43 -2.43
CA ARG A 80 -17.35 -10.31 -2.13
C ARG A 80 -17.99 -9.12 -2.85
N VAL A 81 -17.29 -7.98 -2.91
CA VAL A 81 -17.76 -6.83 -3.69
C VAL A 81 -17.92 -7.20 -5.16
N ASN A 82 -16.92 -7.84 -5.74
CA ASN A 82 -16.95 -8.28 -7.14
C ASN A 82 -18.01 -9.34 -7.45
N GLN A 83 -18.53 -10.04 -6.44
CA GLN A 83 -19.66 -10.98 -6.59
C GLN A 83 -21.01 -10.27 -6.64
N VAL A 84 -21.19 -9.16 -5.92
CA VAL A 84 -22.49 -8.49 -5.82
C VAL A 84 -22.66 -7.30 -6.78
N THR A 85 -21.56 -6.67 -7.18
CA THR A 85 -21.62 -5.48 -8.05
C THR A 85 -22.09 -5.74 -9.47
N PRO A 86 -21.84 -6.88 -10.13
CA PRO A 86 -22.35 -7.13 -11.48
C PRO A 86 -23.87 -7.05 -11.56
N ASP A 87 -24.61 -7.68 -10.65
CA ASP A 87 -26.07 -7.66 -10.63
C ASP A 87 -26.60 -6.26 -10.26
N LEU A 88 -25.98 -5.61 -9.27
CA LEU A 88 -26.32 -4.24 -8.89
C LEU A 88 -26.13 -3.28 -10.07
N PHE A 89 -25.01 -3.37 -10.80
CA PHE A 89 -24.71 -2.50 -11.94
C PHE A 89 -25.51 -2.85 -13.19
N ALA A 90 -25.94 -4.09 -13.36
CA ALA A 90 -26.87 -4.44 -14.39
C ALA A 90 -28.24 -3.78 -14.17
N ARG A 91 -28.65 -3.61 -12.91
CA ARG A 91 -29.90 -2.94 -12.53
C ARG A 91 -29.78 -1.41 -12.52
N ALA A 92 -28.69 -0.86 -11.97
CA ALA A 92 -28.48 0.58 -11.82
C ALA A 92 -26.98 0.92 -11.84
N SER A 93 -26.49 1.40 -12.99
CA SER A 93 -25.07 1.74 -13.18
C SER A 93 -24.80 3.23 -13.27
N THR A 94 -25.81 4.06 -13.07
CA THR A 94 -25.69 5.53 -13.07
C THR A 94 -26.26 6.11 -11.78
N PRO A 95 -25.84 7.32 -11.36
CA PRO A 95 -26.43 7.98 -10.19
C PRO A 95 -27.95 8.09 -10.28
N ALA A 96 -28.48 8.53 -11.39
CA ALA A 96 -29.95 8.68 -11.57
C ALA A 96 -30.68 7.33 -11.45
N ALA A 97 -30.16 6.27 -12.08
CA ALA A 97 -30.76 4.95 -11.98
C ALA A 97 -30.72 4.37 -10.55
N MET A 98 -29.61 4.59 -9.83
CA MET A 98 -29.47 4.12 -8.44
C MET A 98 -30.35 4.93 -7.48
N ALA A 99 -30.46 6.24 -7.66
CA ALA A 99 -31.33 7.12 -6.89
C ALA A 99 -32.81 6.74 -7.02
N ALA A 100 -33.22 6.20 -8.18
CA ALA A 100 -34.57 5.76 -8.45
C ALA A 100 -34.94 4.43 -7.76
N LEU A 101 -33.99 3.67 -7.23
CA LEU A 101 -34.25 2.43 -6.51
C LEU A 101 -34.70 2.70 -5.07
N GLU A 102 -35.54 1.83 -4.52
CA GLU A 102 -35.80 1.81 -3.09
C GLU A 102 -34.61 1.25 -2.31
N VAL A 103 -34.43 1.72 -1.06
CA VAL A 103 -33.34 1.27 -0.19
C VAL A 103 -33.33 -0.25 -0.03
N ASP A 104 -34.50 -0.87 0.12
CA ASP A 104 -34.64 -2.31 0.28
C ASP A 104 -34.27 -3.07 -1.00
N GLU A 105 -34.50 -2.49 -2.17
CA GLU A 105 -34.06 -3.07 -3.46
C GLU A 105 -32.52 -3.05 -3.52
N ILE A 106 -31.87 -1.93 -3.22
CA ILE A 106 -30.40 -1.82 -3.16
C ILE A 106 -29.86 -2.83 -2.13
N LEU A 107 -30.46 -2.89 -0.94
CA LEU A 107 -30.07 -3.80 0.13
C LEU A 107 -30.12 -5.27 -0.31
N SER A 108 -31.10 -5.66 -1.12
CA SER A 108 -31.24 -7.01 -1.61
C SER A 108 -30.01 -7.49 -2.39
N TYR A 109 -29.40 -6.62 -3.21
CA TYR A 109 -28.17 -6.90 -3.97
C TYR A 109 -26.94 -7.00 -3.09
N ILE A 110 -26.80 -6.12 -2.09
CA ILE A 110 -25.58 -6.00 -1.28
C ILE A 110 -25.65 -6.65 0.11
N ARG A 111 -26.69 -7.43 0.41
CA ARG A 111 -26.97 -8.02 1.73
C ARG A 111 -25.81 -8.80 2.34
N THR A 112 -24.91 -9.33 1.53
CA THR A 112 -23.74 -10.10 1.97
C THR A 112 -22.50 -9.23 2.23
N CYS A 113 -22.58 -7.92 1.97
CA CYS A 113 -21.54 -6.96 2.33
C CYS A 113 -21.65 -6.60 3.82
N GLY A 114 -20.50 -6.32 4.45
CA GLY A 114 -20.51 -5.75 5.80
C GLY A 114 -21.24 -4.40 5.84
N LEU A 115 -22.03 -4.16 6.89
CA LEU A 115 -22.82 -2.93 7.08
C LEU A 115 -23.84 -2.64 5.96
N ALA A 116 -24.37 -3.68 5.30
CA ALA A 116 -25.24 -3.57 4.13
C ALA A 116 -26.43 -2.58 4.31
N PRO A 117 -27.18 -2.56 5.43
CA PRO A 117 -28.29 -1.63 5.60
C PRO A 117 -27.85 -0.15 5.57
N THR A 118 -26.71 0.17 6.20
CA THR A 118 -26.17 1.53 6.19
C THR A 118 -25.63 1.90 4.82
N LYS A 119 -24.94 0.96 4.15
CA LYS A 119 -24.43 1.16 2.78
C LYS A 119 -25.56 1.37 1.78
N ALA A 120 -26.66 0.63 1.86
CA ALA A 120 -27.81 0.82 0.97
C ALA A 120 -28.40 2.23 1.10
N ARG A 121 -28.63 2.72 2.32
CA ARG A 121 -29.08 4.10 2.56
C ARG A 121 -28.09 5.14 2.02
N ASN A 122 -26.82 4.98 2.33
CA ASN A 122 -25.78 5.90 1.88
C ASN A 122 -25.65 5.88 0.35
N LEU A 123 -25.74 4.72 -0.28
CA LEU A 123 -25.64 4.57 -1.71
C LEU A 123 -26.82 5.27 -2.45
N LYS A 124 -28.05 5.12 -1.94
CA LYS A 124 -29.18 5.86 -2.45
C LYS A 124 -28.95 7.37 -2.33
N ARG A 125 -28.65 7.84 -1.11
CA ARG A 125 -28.52 9.29 -0.86
C ARG A 125 -27.33 9.92 -1.60
N LEU A 126 -26.19 9.28 -1.67
CA LEU A 126 -25.04 9.74 -2.46
C LEU A 126 -25.42 9.86 -3.95
N SER A 127 -26.21 8.91 -4.46
CA SER A 127 -26.63 8.89 -5.87
C SER A 127 -27.63 9.99 -6.19
N GLU A 128 -28.53 10.29 -5.25
CA GLU A 128 -29.44 11.45 -5.34
C GLU A 128 -28.63 12.76 -5.45
N ILE A 129 -27.66 12.97 -4.52
CA ILE A 129 -26.79 14.16 -4.52
C ILE A 129 -26.02 14.27 -5.85
N LEU A 130 -25.43 13.17 -6.32
CA LEU A 130 -24.70 13.19 -7.59
C LEU A 130 -25.62 13.57 -8.77
N ALA A 131 -26.84 13.05 -8.81
CA ALA A 131 -27.78 13.34 -9.87
C ALA A 131 -28.28 14.79 -9.82
N GLU A 132 -28.59 15.30 -8.63
CA GLU A 132 -29.21 16.62 -8.43
C GLU A 132 -28.19 17.77 -8.43
N GLU A 133 -27.03 17.58 -7.78
CA GLU A 133 -26.09 18.66 -7.50
C GLU A 133 -24.81 18.59 -8.35
N HIS A 134 -24.49 17.40 -8.92
CA HIS A 134 -23.28 17.18 -9.70
C HIS A 134 -23.55 16.77 -11.17
N GLY A 135 -24.78 16.92 -11.65
CA GLY A 135 -25.14 16.58 -13.03
C GLY A 135 -24.94 15.11 -13.40
N GLY A 136 -24.97 14.23 -12.41
CA GLY A 136 -24.71 12.78 -12.59
C GLY A 136 -23.25 12.39 -12.67
N GLU A 137 -22.32 13.32 -12.43
CA GLU A 137 -20.88 13.08 -12.49
C GLU A 137 -20.26 12.91 -11.09
N VAL A 138 -19.22 12.12 -10.99
CA VAL A 138 -18.44 12.00 -9.76
C VAL A 138 -17.48 13.19 -9.64
N PRO A 139 -17.52 13.96 -8.54
CA PRO A 139 -16.63 15.09 -8.36
C PRO A 139 -15.16 14.66 -8.27
N ARG A 140 -14.25 15.52 -8.79
CA ARG A 140 -12.82 15.22 -8.84
C ARG A 140 -12.03 15.73 -7.62
N SER A 141 -12.67 16.44 -6.69
CA SER A 141 -12.00 16.93 -5.48
C SER A 141 -12.25 16.03 -4.27
N LEU A 142 -11.24 15.92 -3.40
CA LEU A 142 -11.37 15.19 -2.14
C LEU A 142 -12.51 15.73 -1.27
N GLU A 143 -12.60 17.06 -1.15
CA GLU A 143 -13.60 17.73 -0.32
C GLU A 143 -15.02 17.39 -0.77
N ALA A 144 -15.29 17.49 -2.08
CA ALA A 144 -16.63 17.20 -2.61
C ALA A 144 -16.97 15.70 -2.48
N LEU A 145 -15.99 14.81 -2.61
CA LEU A 145 -16.21 13.39 -2.38
C LEU A 145 -16.44 13.06 -0.91
N GLU A 146 -15.69 13.67 0.01
CA GLU A 146 -15.83 13.47 1.45
C GLU A 146 -17.16 14.02 2.01
N ALA A 147 -17.77 14.97 1.31
CA ALA A 147 -19.11 15.48 1.63
C ALA A 147 -20.23 14.48 1.29
N LEU A 148 -19.96 13.47 0.45
CA LEU A 148 -20.96 12.47 0.07
C LEU A 148 -21.21 11.44 1.18
N PRO A 149 -22.45 11.04 1.43
CA PRO A 149 -22.79 10.05 2.45
C PRO A 149 -22.03 8.72 2.29
N GLY A 150 -21.34 8.29 3.33
CA GLY A 150 -20.59 7.04 3.35
C GLY A 150 -19.22 7.10 2.68
N VAL A 151 -18.79 8.25 2.22
CA VAL A 151 -17.48 8.48 1.61
C VAL A 151 -16.55 9.14 2.64
N GLY A 152 -15.64 8.39 3.20
CA GLY A 152 -14.58 8.91 4.07
C GLY A 152 -13.30 9.21 3.30
N HIS A 153 -12.33 9.82 3.98
CA HIS A 153 -11.03 10.22 3.40
C HIS A 153 -10.34 9.12 2.58
N LYS A 154 -10.30 7.89 3.10
CA LYS A 154 -9.68 6.75 2.38
C LYS A 154 -10.42 6.42 1.09
N THR A 155 -11.76 6.44 1.12
CA THR A 155 -12.59 6.18 -0.06
C THR A 155 -12.42 7.28 -1.11
N ALA A 156 -12.53 8.56 -0.70
CA ALA A 156 -12.31 9.70 -1.57
C ALA A 156 -10.91 9.68 -2.21
N SER A 157 -9.87 9.45 -1.41
CA SER A 157 -8.48 9.35 -1.89
C SER A 157 -8.31 8.21 -2.91
N ALA A 158 -8.95 7.05 -2.69
CA ALA A 158 -8.87 5.93 -3.63
C ALA A 158 -9.56 6.28 -4.96
N VAL A 159 -10.73 6.93 -4.90
CA VAL A 159 -11.48 7.33 -6.10
C VAL A 159 -10.71 8.38 -6.91
N VAL A 160 -10.18 9.44 -6.28
CA VAL A 160 -9.44 10.47 -7.03
C VAL A 160 -8.18 9.92 -7.67
N ALA A 161 -7.49 9.00 -6.98
CA ALA A 161 -6.28 8.37 -7.51
C ALA A 161 -6.58 7.42 -8.67
N GLN A 162 -7.60 6.57 -8.52
CA GLN A 162 -7.85 5.46 -9.43
C GLN A 162 -8.76 5.84 -10.61
N ALA A 163 -9.77 6.69 -10.38
CA ALA A 163 -10.68 7.12 -11.44
C ALA A 163 -10.13 8.30 -12.27
N PHE A 164 -9.34 9.18 -11.67
CA PHE A 164 -8.94 10.43 -12.28
C PHE A 164 -7.44 10.64 -12.41
N GLY A 165 -6.63 9.72 -11.89
CA GLY A 165 -5.17 9.85 -11.90
C GLY A 165 -4.67 11.05 -11.06
N ILE A 166 -5.50 11.61 -10.19
CA ILE A 166 -5.10 12.70 -9.31
C ILE A 166 -4.26 12.14 -8.17
N PRO A 167 -3.03 12.66 -7.95
CA PRO A 167 -2.15 12.10 -6.94
C PRO A 167 -2.75 12.12 -5.53
N ALA A 168 -3.07 10.95 -5.01
CA ALA A 168 -3.47 10.71 -3.62
C ALA A 168 -2.85 9.40 -3.13
N PHE A 169 -2.63 9.30 -1.83
CA PHE A 169 -2.06 8.11 -1.19
C PHE A 169 -3.06 7.54 -0.18
N PRO A 170 -4.07 6.78 -0.63
CA PRO A 170 -5.01 6.16 0.29
C PRO A 170 -4.28 5.17 1.22
N VAL A 171 -4.46 5.28 2.52
CA VAL A 171 -3.82 4.38 3.49
C VAL A 171 -4.86 3.44 4.07
N ASP A 172 -4.73 2.16 3.75
CA ASP A 172 -5.52 1.09 4.34
C ASP A 172 -4.75 0.36 5.46
N THR A 173 -5.34 -0.69 6.00
CA THR A 173 -4.71 -1.50 7.07
C THR A 173 -3.44 -2.22 6.62
N HIS A 174 -3.33 -2.61 5.34
CA HIS A 174 -2.11 -3.21 4.80
C HIS A 174 -0.98 -2.19 4.73
N ILE A 175 -1.26 -1.04 4.13
CA ILE A 175 -0.28 0.05 3.98
C ILE A 175 0.19 0.57 5.33
N HIS A 176 -0.76 0.81 6.25
CA HIS A 176 -0.43 1.27 7.61
C HIS A 176 0.50 0.29 8.33
N ARG A 177 0.15 -1.01 8.29
CA ARG A 177 0.96 -2.08 8.87
C ARG A 177 2.35 -2.18 8.25
N LEU A 178 2.45 -2.16 6.92
CA LEU A 178 3.71 -2.32 6.22
C LEU A 178 4.61 -1.09 6.39
N ALA A 179 4.05 0.11 6.33
CA ALA A 179 4.79 1.35 6.59
C ALA A 179 5.44 1.36 7.98
N GLU A 180 4.73 0.89 9.03
CA GLU A 180 5.29 0.72 10.38
C GLU A 180 6.33 -0.41 10.40
N ARG A 181 6.03 -1.56 9.79
CA ARG A 181 6.91 -2.73 9.75
C ARG A 181 8.26 -2.40 9.12
N TRP A 182 8.27 -1.66 8.03
CA TRP A 182 9.46 -1.24 7.30
C TRP A 182 10.14 0.02 7.88
N GLY A 183 9.53 0.66 8.87
CA GLY A 183 10.05 1.88 9.49
C GLY A 183 9.94 3.13 8.60
N LEU A 184 9.05 3.12 7.61
CA LEU A 184 8.71 4.29 6.79
C LEU A 184 7.80 5.27 7.56
N SER A 185 7.02 4.78 8.52
CA SER A 185 6.25 5.56 9.49
C SER A 185 6.38 4.95 10.87
N ASP A 186 6.10 5.73 11.93
CA ASP A 186 6.06 5.22 13.31
C ASP A 186 4.77 4.46 13.65
N GLY A 187 3.78 4.48 12.74
CA GLY A 187 2.51 3.80 12.92
C GLY A 187 1.59 4.41 13.99
N SER A 188 1.84 5.65 14.42
CA SER A 188 1.04 6.30 15.48
C SER A 188 -0.39 6.63 15.04
N SER A 189 -0.62 6.89 13.75
CA SER A 189 -1.94 7.06 13.15
C SER A 189 -1.91 6.87 11.63
N VAL A 190 -3.07 6.55 11.05
CA VAL A 190 -3.25 6.45 9.59
C VAL A 190 -2.90 7.76 8.89
N ALA A 191 -3.37 8.90 9.41
CA ALA A 191 -3.07 10.21 8.86
C ALA A 191 -1.57 10.56 8.90
N LYS A 192 -0.85 10.12 9.95
CA LYS A 192 0.60 10.29 9.99
C LYS A 192 1.30 9.39 8.98
N THR A 193 0.86 8.16 8.86
CA THR A 193 1.40 7.22 7.85
C THR A 193 1.26 7.80 6.44
N GLU A 194 0.10 8.34 6.10
CA GLU A 194 -0.13 9.00 4.82
C GLU A 194 0.85 10.16 4.59
N ARG A 195 0.98 11.07 5.57
CA ARG A 195 1.92 12.20 5.47
C ARG A 195 3.38 11.74 5.33
N ASP A 196 3.78 10.69 6.05
CA ASP A 196 5.13 10.14 5.99
C ASP A 196 5.41 9.53 4.61
N LEU A 197 4.50 8.72 4.07
CA LEU A 197 4.64 8.10 2.75
C LEU A 197 4.63 9.13 1.62
N LYS A 198 3.79 10.16 1.69
CA LYS A 198 3.77 11.27 0.73
C LYS A 198 5.07 12.08 0.69
N LYS A 199 5.86 12.07 1.75
CA LYS A 199 7.19 12.71 1.78
C LYS A 199 8.28 11.81 1.22
N LEU A 200 8.09 10.50 1.24
CA LEU A 200 9.09 9.50 0.88
C LEU A 200 9.00 9.06 -0.57
N PHE A 201 7.81 9.06 -1.14
CA PHE A 201 7.59 8.67 -2.54
C PHE A 201 7.27 9.87 -3.42
N PRO A 202 7.75 9.92 -4.68
CA PRO A 202 7.37 10.93 -5.66
C PRO A 202 5.85 11.02 -5.80
N ARG A 203 5.35 12.24 -5.98
CA ARG A 203 3.91 12.51 -6.00
C ARG A 203 3.17 11.74 -7.11
N GLU A 204 3.77 11.64 -8.26
CA GLU A 204 3.27 10.92 -9.43
C GLU A 204 3.14 9.42 -9.22
N GLU A 205 3.85 8.86 -8.25
CA GLU A 205 3.83 7.44 -7.95
C GLU A 205 2.79 7.04 -6.89
N TRP A 206 2.19 7.98 -6.17
CA TRP A 206 1.36 7.67 -5.01
C TRP A 206 0.24 6.67 -5.30
N GLY A 207 -0.48 6.83 -6.42
CA GLY A 207 -1.56 5.93 -6.81
C GLY A 207 -1.06 4.52 -7.11
N ARG A 208 0.07 4.37 -7.81
CA ARG A 208 0.71 3.10 -8.11
C ARG A 208 1.26 2.45 -6.85
N ARG A 209 2.01 3.18 -6.03
CA ARG A 209 2.57 2.69 -4.75
C ARG A 209 1.50 2.20 -3.79
N HIS A 210 0.37 2.89 -3.72
CA HIS A 210 -0.79 2.43 -2.96
C HIS A 210 -1.20 1.00 -3.34
N LEU A 211 -1.41 0.73 -4.62
CA LEU A 211 -1.81 -0.60 -5.10
C LEU A 211 -0.70 -1.64 -4.88
N GLN A 212 0.55 -1.32 -5.21
CA GLN A 212 1.69 -2.21 -5.04
C GLN A 212 1.86 -2.67 -3.58
N ILE A 213 1.75 -1.74 -2.63
CA ILE A 213 1.87 -2.06 -1.20
C ILE A 213 0.70 -2.93 -0.74
N ILE A 214 -0.52 -2.70 -1.24
CA ILE A 214 -1.68 -3.56 -0.95
C ILE A 214 -1.44 -4.99 -1.45
N TYR A 215 -1.03 -5.16 -2.72
CA TYR A 215 -0.75 -6.49 -3.28
C TYR A 215 0.36 -7.19 -2.52
N PHE A 216 1.48 -6.51 -2.27
CA PHE A 216 2.56 -7.06 -1.46
C PHE A 216 2.09 -7.48 -0.07
N GLY A 217 1.27 -6.66 0.57
CA GLY A 217 0.73 -6.93 1.91
C GLY A 217 -0.25 -8.11 1.98
N ARG A 218 -0.91 -8.43 0.88
CA ARG A 218 -1.84 -9.57 0.76
C ARG A 218 -1.11 -10.87 0.44
N GLU A 219 -0.19 -10.82 -0.51
CA GLU A 219 0.41 -12.01 -1.11
C GLU A 219 1.71 -12.44 -0.43
N ARG A 220 2.53 -11.49 -0.01
CA ARG A 220 3.91 -11.76 0.44
C ARG A 220 4.19 -11.36 1.88
N CYS A 221 3.40 -10.43 2.44
CA CYS A 221 3.67 -9.90 3.78
C CYS A 221 2.37 -9.84 4.62
N PRO A 222 1.76 -10.99 4.94
CA PRO A 222 0.51 -11.06 5.68
C PRO A 222 0.65 -10.52 7.10
N ALA A 223 -0.51 -10.28 7.75
CA ALA A 223 -0.53 -9.78 9.13
C ALA A 223 -0.15 -10.84 10.18
N ARG A 224 -0.41 -12.13 9.87
CA ARG A 224 -0.17 -13.28 10.75
C ARG A 224 0.63 -14.33 10.01
N GLY A 225 1.47 -15.08 10.72
CA GLY A 225 2.27 -16.16 10.14
C GLY A 225 3.29 -15.67 9.09
N HIS A 226 3.79 -14.45 9.24
CA HIS A 226 4.75 -13.86 8.32
C HIS A 226 6.18 -14.19 8.78
N ASP A 227 6.96 -14.79 7.89
CA ASP A 227 8.39 -14.97 8.09
C ASP A 227 9.15 -13.72 7.61
N LEU A 228 9.66 -12.94 8.58
CA LEU A 228 10.44 -11.74 8.29
C LEU A 228 11.73 -12.04 7.52
N ALA A 229 12.39 -13.17 7.82
CA ALA A 229 13.68 -13.52 7.22
C ALA A 229 13.52 -13.96 5.75
N ALA A 230 12.42 -14.62 5.42
CA ALA A 230 12.12 -15.06 4.06
C ALA A 230 11.51 -13.95 3.18
N CYS A 231 11.04 -12.85 3.77
CA CYS A 231 10.42 -11.76 3.03
C CYS A 231 11.44 -10.87 2.35
N SER A 232 11.29 -10.64 1.05
CA SER A 232 12.22 -9.84 0.21
C SER A 232 12.42 -8.39 0.67
N ILE A 233 11.48 -7.83 1.45
CA ILE A 233 11.60 -6.49 2.02
C ILE A 233 11.87 -6.56 3.52
N CYS A 234 11.14 -7.36 4.28
CA CYS A 234 11.25 -7.37 5.74
C CYS A 234 12.59 -7.89 6.25
N SER A 235 13.26 -8.80 5.52
CA SER A 235 14.57 -9.36 5.87
C SER A 235 15.64 -8.28 6.14
N TRP A 236 15.51 -7.12 5.49
CA TRP A 236 16.46 -6.01 5.65
C TRP A 236 15.81 -4.70 6.14
N ALA A 237 14.50 -4.47 5.89
CA ALA A 237 13.83 -3.22 6.21
C ALA A 237 13.11 -3.23 7.57
N ALA A 238 12.78 -4.42 8.11
CA ALA A 238 11.97 -4.53 9.33
C ALA A 238 12.57 -3.75 10.50
N THR A 239 11.69 -3.08 11.27
CA THR A 239 12.11 -2.36 12.46
C THR A 239 12.51 -3.32 13.58
N LYS A 240 13.47 -2.92 14.43
CA LYS A 240 13.89 -3.73 15.60
C LYS A 240 12.71 -4.10 16.52
N LYS A 241 11.71 -3.21 16.62
CA LYS A 241 10.49 -3.47 17.38
C LYS A 241 9.76 -4.67 16.79
N ARG A 242 9.58 -4.72 15.46
CA ARG A 242 8.87 -5.81 14.77
C ARG A 242 9.63 -7.11 14.81
N ILE A 243 10.95 -7.08 14.62
CA ILE A 243 11.77 -8.28 14.75
C ILE A 243 11.59 -8.93 16.12
N ARG A 244 11.55 -8.13 17.20
CA ARG A 244 11.34 -8.67 18.56
C ARG A 244 9.92 -9.21 18.78
N THR A 245 8.91 -8.61 18.16
CA THR A 245 7.49 -8.96 18.39
C THR A 245 7.08 -10.19 17.57
N GLU A 246 7.71 -10.43 16.43
CA GLU A 246 7.36 -11.51 15.49
C GLU A 246 8.31 -12.74 15.62
N ALA A 247 9.40 -12.63 16.40
CA ALA A 247 10.31 -13.72 16.72
C ALA A 247 9.92 -14.54 17.99
N GLY A 248 8.87 -14.13 18.71
CA GLY A 248 8.29 -14.82 19.87
C GLY A 248 6.87 -15.25 19.60
#